data_c6c1fb9c76a8c1e11868b0c4f817af70
#
_entry.id   c6c1fb9c76a8c1e11868b0c4f817af70
#
_cell.length_a   1.000
_cell.length_b   1.000
_cell.length_c   1.000
_cell.angle_alpha   90.00
_cell.angle_beta   90.00
_cell.angle_gamma   90.00
#
_symmetry.space_group_name_H-M   'P 1'
#
loop_
_entity.id
_entity.type
_entity.pdbx_description
1 polymer ?
#
loop_
_entity_poly.entity_id
_entity_poly.type
_entity_poly.pdbx_seq_one_letter_code
_entity_poly.pdbx_strand_id
1 'polypeptide(L)'
;MVVSGDPFPGTVLRDRRSDIQVSKETVCDGTIVNVAAGTNWDEVVQWAVEENLSGIEALSGIPGSAGAAPVQNIGAYGREIARNLVGVRVFDRLEGRVFSLPKSALDLSYRNSIIKESLSSKAAGGGRLWGPTGRWVILSIKLCLANSEESAPVRYRELAETLGVSVGQGAPLAAVREAVLAIRRSKGMVYNPADHD
;
A
#
# COMPACT_ATOMS: atom_id res chain seq x y z
N MET A 1 6.05 12.07 3.00
CA MET A 1 5.46 12.21 4.36
C MET A 1 5.35 13.68 4.67
N VAL A 2 4.15 14.18 4.88
CA VAL A 2 3.91 15.57 5.30
C VAL A 2 3.98 15.59 6.83
N VAL A 3 4.80 16.43 7.39
CA VAL A 3 4.93 16.67 8.84
C VAL A 3 4.62 18.12 9.12
N SER A 4 4.01 18.39 10.28
CA SER A 4 3.84 19.75 10.76
C SER A 4 5.20 20.43 10.89
N GLY A 5 5.27 21.73 10.58
CA GLY A 5 6.43 22.58 10.85
C GLY A 5 6.64 22.91 12.32
N ASP A 6 5.69 22.54 13.18
CA ASP A 6 5.78 22.79 14.61
C ASP A 6 6.82 21.87 15.28
N PRO A 7 7.51 22.34 16.33
CA PRO A 7 8.44 21.52 17.08
C PRO A 7 7.75 20.28 17.69
N PHE A 8 8.26 19.09 17.44
CA PHE A 8 7.80 17.86 18.06
C PHE A 8 8.71 17.52 19.25
N PRO A 9 8.18 17.47 20.48
CA PRO A 9 8.98 17.16 21.68
C PRO A 9 9.21 15.66 21.80
N GLY A 10 10.04 15.10 20.94
CA GLY A 10 10.31 13.67 20.92
C GLY A 10 11.28 13.24 19.82
N THR A 11 11.59 11.94 19.77
CA THR A 11 12.44 11.34 18.74
C THR A 11 11.57 10.79 17.63
N VAL A 12 11.83 11.18 16.38
CA VAL A 12 11.21 10.64 15.19
C VAL A 12 12.14 9.58 14.58
N LEU A 13 11.69 8.33 14.55
CA LEU A 13 12.37 7.23 13.87
C LEU A 13 11.74 7.00 12.51
N ARG A 14 12.51 7.07 11.43
CA ARG A 14 12.07 6.73 10.08
C ARG A 14 12.68 5.40 9.66
N ASP A 15 11.85 4.40 9.37
CA ASP A 15 12.30 3.17 8.72
C ASP A 15 12.65 3.47 7.25
N ARG A 16 13.90 3.20 6.89
CA ARG A 16 14.43 3.38 5.53
C ARG A 16 14.87 2.05 4.90
N ARG A 17 14.54 0.92 5.52
CA ARG A 17 14.82 -0.38 4.91
C ARG A 17 14.01 -0.50 3.64
N SER A 18 14.68 -0.82 2.54
CA SER A 18 14.06 -1.04 1.24
C SER A 18 14.45 -2.43 0.75
N ASP A 19 13.45 -3.29 0.61
CA ASP A 19 13.66 -4.67 0.17
C ASP A 19 12.36 -5.27 -0.35
N ILE A 20 12.46 -6.05 -1.43
CA ILE A 20 11.35 -6.79 -2.04
C ILE A 20 11.83 -8.22 -2.25
N GLN A 21 11.20 -9.17 -1.58
CA GLN A 21 11.60 -10.59 -1.61
C GLN A 21 10.43 -11.45 -2.06
N VAL A 22 10.66 -12.26 -3.10
CA VAL A 22 9.73 -13.34 -3.46
C VAL A 22 9.88 -14.47 -2.45
N SER A 23 8.77 -14.88 -1.86
CA SER A 23 8.71 -15.99 -0.90
C SER A 23 8.43 -17.30 -1.63
N LYS A 24 8.98 -18.38 -1.10
CA LYS A 24 8.65 -19.76 -1.53
C LYS A 24 7.35 -20.30 -0.91
N GLU A 25 6.66 -19.49 -0.11
CA GLU A 25 5.39 -19.90 0.51
C GLU A 25 4.29 -20.04 -0.56
N THR A 26 3.42 -21.04 -0.40
CA THR A 26 2.30 -21.35 -1.31
C THR A 26 0.95 -21.14 -0.60
N VAL A 27 0.75 -19.98 -0.03
CA VAL A 27 -0.48 -19.65 0.71
C VAL A 27 -1.58 -19.04 -0.17
N CYS A 28 -1.33 -18.89 -1.47
CA CYS A 28 -2.29 -18.38 -2.46
C CYS A 28 -1.94 -18.91 -3.86
N ASP A 29 -2.84 -18.74 -4.83
CA ASP A 29 -2.65 -19.13 -6.23
C ASP A 29 -1.72 -18.21 -7.03
N GLY A 30 -1.01 -17.33 -6.35
CA GLY A 30 -0.08 -16.36 -6.96
C GLY A 30 1.29 -16.38 -6.28
N THR A 31 2.08 -15.39 -6.59
CA THR A 31 3.40 -15.17 -5.99
C THR A 31 3.29 -14.38 -4.68
N ILE A 32 3.86 -14.93 -3.63
CA ILE A 32 3.98 -14.25 -2.33
C ILE A 32 5.19 -13.34 -2.36
N VAL A 33 4.96 -12.07 -2.03
CA VAL A 33 6.00 -11.04 -1.97
C VAL A 33 6.04 -10.42 -0.58
N ASN A 34 7.21 -10.45 0.07
CA ASN A 34 7.47 -9.75 1.31
C ASN A 34 8.16 -8.43 0.98
N VAL A 35 7.62 -7.33 1.49
CA VAL A 35 8.14 -5.98 1.23
C VAL A 35 8.46 -5.28 2.55
N ALA A 36 9.68 -4.76 2.69
CA ALA A 36 10.07 -3.97 3.85
C ALA A 36 9.23 -2.68 3.95
N ALA A 37 8.86 -2.29 5.16
CA ALA A 37 7.94 -1.17 5.37
C ALA A 37 8.44 0.18 4.84
N GLY A 38 9.76 0.39 4.80
CA GLY A 38 10.37 1.63 4.31
C GLY A 38 10.50 1.72 2.78
N THR A 39 10.26 0.62 2.03
CA THR A 39 10.30 0.62 0.56
C THR A 39 9.29 1.61 0.01
N ASN A 40 9.68 2.39 -1.01
CA ASN A 40 8.76 3.30 -1.70
C ASN A 40 7.63 2.48 -2.35
N TRP A 41 6.38 2.90 -2.15
CA TRP A 41 5.23 2.16 -2.65
C TRP A 41 5.21 2.07 -4.18
N ASP A 42 5.51 3.16 -4.88
CA ASP A 42 5.48 3.16 -6.34
C ASP A 42 6.61 2.32 -6.96
N GLU A 43 7.76 2.18 -6.26
CA GLU A 43 8.82 1.23 -6.64
C GLU A 43 8.33 -0.23 -6.52
N VAL A 44 7.53 -0.56 -5.49
CA VAL A 44 6.92 -1.90 -5.36
C VAL A 44 5.98 -2.18 -6.51
N VAL A 45 5.14 -1.20 -6.89
CA VAL A 45 4.21 -1.35 -8.01
C VAL A 45 4.96 -1.50 -9.33
N GLN A 46 5.99 -0.69 -9.56
CA GLN A 46 6.82 -0.77 -10.75
C GLN A 46 7.48 -2.13 -10.88
N TRP A 47 8.14 -2.59 -9.83
CA TRP A 47 8.77 -3.89 -9.76
C TRP A 47 7.76 -5.02 -10.05
N ALA A 48 6.56 -4.97 -9.46
CA ALA A 48 5.54 -5.99 -9.71
C ALA A 48 5.10 -6.03 -11.18
N VAL A 49 4.96 -4.87 -11.83
CA VAL A 49 4.64 -4.78 -13.27
C VAL A 49 5.77 -5.37 -14.13
N GLU A 50 7.03 -5.08 -13.82
CA GLU A 50 8.22 -5.59 -14.52
C GLU A 50 8.34 -7.12 -14.39
N GLU A 51 7.93 -7.69 -13.24
CA GLU A 51 7.93 -9.14 -12.97
C GLU A 51 6.64 -9.85 -13.44
N ASN A 52 5.75 -9.17 -14.16
CA ASN A 52 4.45 -9.71 -14.59
C ASN A 52 3.58 -10.21 -13.42
N LEU A 53 3.57 -9.46 -12.32
CA LEU A 53 2.80 -9.72 -11.12
C LEU A 53 1.62 -8.73 -11.01
N SER A 54 0.42 -9.21 -11.30
CA SER A 54 -0.82 -8.44 -11.36
C SER A 54 -1.47 -8.25 -10.00
N GLY A 55 -2.18 -7.12 -9.83
CA GLY A 55 -3.11 -6.86 -8.73
C GLY A 55 -2.94 -5.48 -8.08
N ILE A 56 -1.77 -4.86 -8.20
CA ILE A 56 -1.47 -3.55 -7.61
C ILE A 56 -1.14 -2.46 -8.65
N GLU A 57 -1.14 -2.76 -9.94
CA GLU A 57 -0.83 -1.85 -11.05
C GLU A 57 -1.67 -0.58 -11.05
N ALA A 58 -2.95 -0.68 -10.68
CA ALA A 58 -3.84 0.47 -10.55
C ALA A 58 -3.54 1.39 -9.35
N LEU A 59 -2.66 0.95 -8.44
CA LEU A 59 -2.21 1.73 -7.28
C LEU A 59 -0.90 2.50 -7.56
N SER A 60 -0.51 2.61 -8.83
CA SER A 60 0.66 3.36 -9.29
C SER A 60 0.60 4.84 -8.90
N GLY A 61 1.74 5.41 -8.57
CA GLY A 61 1.89 6.83 -8.25
C GLY A 61 1.24 7.27 -6.93
N ILE A 62 0.76 6.36 -6.09
CA ILE A 62 0.32 6.70 -4.72
C ILE A 62 1.57 6.98 -3.89
N PRO A 63 1.70 8.18 -3.29
CA PRO A 63 2.88 8.53 -2.52
C PRO A 63 2.92 7.79 -1.17
N GLY A 64 4.13 7.50 -0.70
CA GLY A 64 4.36 6.90 0.61
C GLY A 64 5.19 5.64 0.57
N SER A 65 5.25 4.94 1.69
CA SER A 65 5.98 3.68 1.82
C SER A 65 5.05 2.47 1.88
N ALA A 66 5.60 1.29 1.59
CA ALA A 66 4.87 0.04 1.65
C ALA A 66 4.20 -0.20 3.01
N GLY A 67 4.88 0.14 4.11
CA GLY A 67 4.31 0.03 5.45
C GLY A 67 3.16 1.00 5.74
N ALA A 68 3.07 2.12 5.02
CA ALA A 68 1.95 3.06 5.15
C ALA A 68 0.70 2.59 4.39
N ALA A 69 0.86 1.75 3.38
CA ALA A 69 -0.20 1.33 2.50
C ALA A 69 -1.39 0.66 3.22
N PRO A 70 -1.21 -0.33 4.11
CA PRO A 70 -2.32 -0.97 4.82
C PRO A 70 -2.91 -0.13 5.95
N VAL A 71 -2.21 0.91 6.44
CA VAL A 71 -2.71 1.75 7.56
C VAL A 71 -4.07 2.36 7.24
N GLN A 72 -4.26 2.82 6.03
CA GLN A 72 -5.55 3.35 5.57
C GLN A 72 -6.09 2.60 4.36
N ASN A 73 -5.73 1.33 4.18
CA ASN A 73 -6.20 0.54 3.06
C ASN A 73 -6.17 1.35 1.75
N ILE A 74 -4.95 1.74 1.31
CA ILE A 74 -4.83 2.58 0.10
C ILE A 74 -5.59 1.98 -1.07
N GLY A 75 -6.19 2.85 -1.87
CA GLY A 75 -6.95 2.41 -3.03
C GLY A 75 -7.09 3.53 -4.07
N ALA A 76 -7.15 3.13 -5.32
CA ALA A 76 -7.36 3.98 -6.47
C ALA A 76 -7.97 3.16 -7.62
N TYR A 77 -8.71 3.81 -8.51
CA TYR A 77 -9.24 3.22 -9.74
C TYR A 77 -9.97 1.87 -9.53
N GLY A 78 -10.74 1.77 -8.43
CA GLY A 78 -11.52 0.58 -8.09
C GLY A 78 -10.71 -0.58 -7.49
N ARG A 79 -9.45 -0.35 -7.13
CA ARG A 79 -8.57 -1.29 -6.43
C ARG A 79 -8.22 -0.79 -5.03
N GLU A 80 -8.01 -1.73 -4.14
CA GLU A 80 -7.51 -1.49 -2.79
C GLU A 80 -6.43 -2.52 -2.46
N ILE A 81 -5.44 -2.12 -1.64
CA ILE A 81 -4.37 -3.04 -1.22
C ILE A 81 -4.93 -4.27 -0.48
N ALA A 82 -6.05 -4.13 0.22
CA ALA A 82 -6.73 -5.23 0.89
C ALA A 82 -6.98 -6.45 -0.01
N ARG A 83 -7.10 -6.28 -1.33
CA ARG A 83 -7.32 -7.40 -2.26
C ARG A 83 -6.11 -8.33 -2.35
N ASN A 84 -4.93 -7.75 -2.24
CA ASN A 84 -3.65 -8.45 -2.42
C ASN A 84 -2.89 -8.65 -1.11
N LEU A 85 -3.30 -7.98 -0.03
CA LEU A 85 -2.65 -8.08 1.27
C LEU A 85 -2.95 -9.43 1.93
N VAL A 86 -1.92 -10.16 2.30
CA VAL A 86 -1.99 -11.40 3.10
C VAL A 86 -1.91 -11.07 4.59
N GLY A 87 -1.04 -10.14 4.95
CA GLY A 87 -0.85 -9.71 6.32
C GLY A 87 0.32 -8.74 6.46
N VAL A 88 0.61 -8.38 7.69
CA VAL A 88 1.70 -7.48 8.05
C VAL A 88 2.52 -8.02 9.21
N ARG A 89 3.82 -7.74 9.21
CA ARG A 89 4.65 -7.94 10.40
C ARG A 89 4.74 -6.62 11.15
N VAL A 90 4.45 -6.63 12.43
CA VAL A 90 4.36 -5.42 13.25
C VAL A 90 5.21 -5.53 14.52
N PHE A 91 5.67 -4.38 15.01
CA PHE A 91 6.06 -4.21 16.40
C PHE A 91 4.87 -3.64 17.16
N ASP A 92 4.38 -4.37 18.16
CA ASP A 92 3.32 -3.90 19.07
C ASP A 92 3.96 -3.11 20.21
N ARG A 93 3.68 -1.81 20.24
CA ARG A 93 4.21 -0.90 21.26
C ARG A 93 3.60 -1.12 22.65
N LEU A 94 2.43 -1.76 22.72
CA LEU A 94 1.79 -2.11 23.98
C LEU A 94 2.45 -3.34 24.60
N GLU A 95 2.70 -4.37 23.79
CA GLU A 95 3.26 -5.63 24.25
C GLU A 95 4.79 -5.69 24.16
N GLY A 96 5.43 -4.73 23.50
CA GLY A 96 6.87 -4.66 23.35
C GLY A 96 7.49 -5.78 22.48
N ARG A 97 6.69 -6.42 21.60
CA ARG A 97 7.13 -7.57 20.81
C ARG A 97 6.76 -7.46 19.33
N VAL A 98 7.47 -8.22 18.51
CA VAL A 98 7.21 -8.35 17.08
C VAL A 98 6.41 -9.62 16.80
N PHE A 99 5.37 -9.50 15.96
CA PHE A 99 4.61 -10.64 15.45
C PHE A 99 3.93 -10.31 14.13
N SER A 100 3.29 -11.31 13.50
CA SER A 100 2.56 -11.13 12.26
C SER A 100 1.05 -11.06 12.54
N LEU A 101 0.41 -10.07 11.93
CA LEU A 101 -1.04 -9.93 11.89
C LEU A 101 -1.53 -10.38 10.51
N PRO A 102 -2.42 -11.38 10.44
CA PRO A 102 -3.08 -11.73 9.19
C PRO A 102 -4.01 -10.60 8.75
N LYS A 103 -4.33 -10.54 7.45
CA LYS A 103 -5.27 -9.54 6.90
C LYS A 103 -6.59 -9.48 7.68
N SER A 104 -7.12 -10.63 8.09
CA SER A 104 -8.39 -10.71 8.85
C SER A 104 -8.36 -9.99 10.19
N ALA A 105 -7.19 -9.79 10.78
CA ALA A 105 -7.01 -9.06 12.03
C ALA A 105 -6.85 -7.54 11.84
N LEU A 106 -6.80 -7.06 10.60
CA LEU A 106 -6.56 -5.65 10.31
C LEU A 106 -7.84 -4.82 10.20
N ASP A 107 -9.00 -5.45 10.16
CA ASP A 107 -10.33 -4.81 9.99
C ASP A 107 -10.32 -3.72 8.90
N LEU A 108 -9.85 -4.13 7.71
CA LEU A 108 -9.67 -3.22 6.57
C LEU A 108 -11.03 -2.83 5.98
N SER A 109 -11.27 -1.54 5.94
CA SER A 109 -12.44 -0.95 5.30
C SER A 109 -12.05 0.27 4.47
N TYR A 110 -13.01 1.00 3.91
CA TYR A 110 -12.72 2.17 3.09
C TYR A 110 -11.89 3.21 3.86
N ARG A 111 -10.66 3.38 3.44
CA ARG A 111 -9.67 4.30 4.05
C ARG A 111 -9.44 4.08 5.55
N ASN A 112 -9.63 2.84 6.03
CA ASN A 112 -9.51 2.52 7.45
C ASN A 112 -8.86 1.17 7.72
N SER A 113 -8.33 1.00 8.93
CA SER A 113 -7.82 -0.23 9.53
C SER A 113 -7.77 -0.09 11.04
N ILE A 114 -7.69 -1.21 11.77
CA ILE A 114 -7.46 -1.17 13.22
C ILE A 114 -6.15 -0.43 13.59
N ILE A 115 -5.15 -0.47 12.70
CA ILE A 115 -3.88 0.27 12.90
C ILE A 115 -4.15 1.77 12.92
N LYS A 116 -4.92 2.27 11.93
CA LYS A 116 -5.31 3.67 11.89
C LYS A 116 -6.20 4.05 13.08
N GLU A 117 -7.15 3.21 13.43
CA GLU A 117 -8.03 3.47 14.57
C GLU A 117 -7.27 3.60 15.89
N SER A 118 -6.18 2.84 16.06
CA SER A 118 -5.35 2.94 17.27
C SER A 118 -4.71 4.33 17.49
N LEU A 119 -4.69 5.19 16.48
CA LEU A 119 -4.20 6.58 16.60
C LEU A 119 -5.12 7.40 17.52
N SER A 120 -6.45 7.19 17.45
CA SER A 120 -7.45 8.04 18.08
C SER A 120 -8.48 7.29 18.94
N SER A 121 -8.49 5.94 18.91
CA SER A 121 -9.41 5.11 19.68
C SER A 121 -8.68 4.39 20.81
N LYS A 122 -9.13 4.59 22.05
CA LYS A 122 -8.63 3.83 23.21
C LYS A 122 -8.94 2.32 23.08
N ALA A 123 -10.11 1.96 22.54
CA ALA A 123 -10.51 0.56 22.38
C ALA A 123 -9.53 -0.15 21.41
N ALA A 124 -9.32 0.39 20.21
CA ALA A 124 -8.36 -0.14 19.25
C ALA A 124 -6.92 -0.05 19.77
N GLY A 125 -6.60 0.95 20.57
CA GLY A 125 -5.29 1.17 21.18
C GLY A 125 -4.95 0.28 22.37
N GLY A 126 -5.86 -0.60 22.81
CA GLY A 126 -5.65 -1.43 24.00
C GLY A 126 -5.69 -0.63 25.31
N GLY A 127 -6.65 0.28 25.43
CA GLY A 127 -6.89 1.09 26.63
C GLY A 127 -6.25 2.47 26.62
N ARG A 128 -5.40 2.81 25.62
CA ARG A 128 -4.75 4.11 25.53
C ARG A 128 -4.77 4.71 24.11
N LEU A 129 -4.58 6.02 24.00
CA LEU A 129 -4.33 6.72 22.74
C LEU A 129 -2.84 6.69 22.41
N TRP A 130 -2.51 6.41 21.17
CA TRP A 130 -1.12 6.26 20.73
C TRP A 130 -0.62 7.42 19.88
N GLY A 131 -1.51 8.20 19.25
CA GLY A 131 -1.14 9.33 18.36
C GLY A 131 0.29 9.22 17.88
N PRO A 132 0.88 10.02 17.13
CA PRO A 132 0.65 10.06 15.69
C PRO A 132 1.09 8.75 15.00
N THR A 133 1.76 7.81 15.71
CA THR A 133 2.28 6.56 15.11
C THR A 133 1.34 5.36 15.27
N GLY A 134 0.43 5.39 16.23
CA GLY A 134 -0.45 4.26 16.55
C GLY A 134 0.20 3.20 17.46
N ARG A 135 -0.58 2.16 17.80
CA ARG A 135 -0.11 1.02 18.61
C ARG A 135 0.88 0.17 17.85
N TRP A 136 0.60 -0.14 16.60
CA TRP A 136 1.40 -1.06 15.79
C TRP A 136 2.26 -0.31 14.78
N VAL A 137 3.56 -0.57 14.82
CA VAL A 137 4.51 -0.10 13.81
C VAL A 137 4.72 -1.22 12.80
N ILE A 138 4.34 -1.01 11.54
CA ILE A 138 4.53 -2.00 10.48
C ILE A 138 6.02 -2.08 10.13
N LEU A 139 6.55 -3.30 10.10
CA LEU A 139 7.94 -3.60 9.75
C LEU A 139 8.07 -4.17 8.34
N SER A 140 7.07 -4.92 7.88
CA SER A 140 6.95 -5.40 6.50
C SER A 140 5.49 -5.74 6.19
N ILE A 141 5.17 -5.79 4.91
CA ILE A 141 3.89 -6.27 4.39
C ILE A 141 4.12 -7.54 3.57
N LYS A 142 3.11 -8.41 3.54
CA LYS A 142 3.09 -9.61 2.70
C LYS A 142 1.94 -9.48 1.72
N LEU A 143 2.25 -9.56 0.43
CA LEU A 143 1.31 -9.50 -0.67
C LEU A 143 1.19 -10.85 -1.37
N CYS A 144 0.03 -11.13 -1.95
CA CYS A 144 -0.19 -12.19 -2.92
C CYS A 144 -0.57 -11.53 -4.24
N LEU A 145 0.27 -11.70 -5.25
CA LEU A 145 0.11 -11.12 -6.58
C LEU A 145 -0.09 -12.25 -7.60
N ALA A 146 -1.02 -12.05 -8.53
CA ALA A 146 -1.28 -13.04 -9.56
C ALA A 146 -0.18 -13.04 -10.63
N ASN A 147 0.26 -14.21 -11.09
CA ASN A 147 1.20 -14.33 -12.20
C ASN A 147 0.44 -14.08 -13.51
N SER A 148 0.53 -12.89 -14.06
CA SER A 148 -0.20 -12.46 -15.26
C SER A 148 0.43 -11.23 -15.88
N GLU A 149 0.54 -11.19 -17.20
CA GLU A 149 0.91 -10.00 -17.97
C GLU A 149 -0.26 -9.02 -18.11
N GLU A 150 -1.48 -9.47 -17.82
CA GLU A 150 -2.69 -8.66 -17.89
C GLU A 150 -3.21 -8.32 -16.50
N SER A 151 -3.76 -7.13 -16.38
CA SER A 151 -4.45 -6.67 -15.19
C SER A 151 -5.73 -7.46 -14.95
N ALA A 152 -6.17 -7.48 -13.71
CA ALA A 152 -7.54 -7.85 -13.45
C ALA A 152 -8.51 -6.83 -14.10
N PRO A 153 -9.79 -7.21 -14.33
CA PRO A 153 -10.76 -6.38 -15.04
C PRO A 153 -10.79 -4.92 -14.57
N VAL A 154 -10.60 -3.98 -15.49
CA VAL A 154 -10.63 -2.55 -15.24
C VAL A 154 -12.10 -2.11 -15.02
N ARG A 155 -12.42 -1.68 -13.81
CA ARG A 155 -13.80 -1.30 -13.45
C ARG A 155 -14.01 0.21 -13.36
N TYR A 156 -12.95 0.99 -13.39
CA TYR A 156 -13.02 2.44 -13.31
C TYR A 156 -13.12 3.04 -14.70
N ARG A 157 -14.22 3.76 -14.98
CA ARG A 157 -14.56 4.23 -16.32
C ARG A 157 -13.46 5.08 -16.97
N GLU A 158 -12.98 6.12 -16.27
CA GLU A 158 -11.92 7.00 -16.79
C GLU A 158 -10.65 6.23 -17.18
N LEU A 159 -10.29 5.21 -16.39
CA LEU A 159 -9.13 4.35 -16.71
C LEU A 159 -9.40 3.48 -17.93
N ALA A 160 -10.60 2.89 -18.04
CA ALA A 160 -10.99 2.10 -19.21
C ALA A 160 -10.99 2.95 -20.51
N GLU A 161 -11.54 4.17 -20.44
CA GLU A 161 -11.54 5.13 -21.56
C GLU A 161 -10.10 5.50 -21.96
N THR A 162 -9.23 5.77 -20.99
CA THR A 162 -7.81 6.10 -21.26
C THR A 162 -7.06 4.93 -21.89
N LEU A 163 -7.40 3.68 -21.52
CA LEU A 163 -6.81 2.46 -22.07
C LEU A 163 -7.42 2.05 -23.42
N GLY A 164 -8.55 2.63 -23.82
CA GLY A 164 -9.29 2.22 -25.01
C GLY A 164 -9.92 0.84 -24.90
N VAL A 165 -10.25 0.40 -23.68
CA VAL A 165 -10.90 -0.90 -23.41
C VAL A 165 -12.30 -0.74 -22.83
N SER A 166 -13.13 -1.78 -22.94
CA SER A 166 -14.43 -1.77 -22.27
C SER A 166 -14.29 -1.96 -20.76
N VAL A 167 -15.19 -1.34 -19.98
CA VAL A 167 -15.26 -1.58 -18.53
C VAL A 167 -15.48 -3.08 -18.29
N GLY A 168 -14.62 -3.68 -17.48
CA GLY A 168 -14.64 -5.11 -17.20
C GLY A 168 -13.62 -5.92 -18.00
N GLN A 169 -12.91 -5.34 -18.94
CA GLN A 169 -11.78 -5.97 -19.64
C GLN A 169 -10.47 -5.76 -18.88
N GLY A 170 -9.52 -6.69 -19.06
CA GLY A 170 -8.12 -6.53 -18.67
C GLY A 170 -7.34 -5.71 -19.69
N ALA A 171 -6.15 -5.31 -19.33
CA ALA A 171 -5.19 -4.65 -20.20
C ALA A 171 -3.77 -5.00 -19.74
N PRO A 172 -2.74 -4.89 -20.60
CA PRO A 172 -1.36 -5.12 -20.21
C PRO A 172 -0.96 -4.28 -19.00
N LEU A 173 -0.25 -4.88 -18.03
CA LEU A 173 0.11 -4.25 -16.76
C LEU A 173 0.83 -2.91 -16.95
N ALA A 174 1.79 -2.87 -17.89
CA ALA A 174 2.53 -1.65 -18.20
C ALA A 174 1.60 -0.54 -18.72
N ALA A 175 0.65 -0.88 -19.61
CA ALA A 175 -0.32 0.08 -20.12
C ALA A 175 -1.22 0.64 -19.01
N VAL A 176 -1.69 -0.23 -18.08
CA VAL A 176 -2.47 0.23 -16.92
C VAL A 176 -1.66 1.18 -16.06
N ARG A 177 -0.39 0.85 -15.74
CA ARG A 177 0.48 1.73 -14.97
C ARG A 177 0.67 3.09 -15.65
N GLU A 178 0.97 3.12 -16.95
CA GLU A 178 1.15 4.36 -17.70
C GLU A 178 -0.12 5.22 -17.71
N ALA A 179 -1.28 4.61 -17.98
CA ALA A 179 -2.56 5.31 -17.98
C ALA A 179 -2.88 5.90 -16.59
N VAL A 180 -2.67 5.14 -15.53
CA VAL A 180 -2.86 5.61 -14.15
C VAL A 180 -1.94 6.79 -13.85
N LEU A 181 -0.66 6.70 -14.17
CA LEU A 181 0.30 7.78 -13.95
C LEU A 181 -0.04 9.03 -14.78
N ALA A 182 -0.50 8.87 -16.03
CA ALA A 182 -0.94 9.98 -16.88
C ALA A 182 -2.16 10.71 -16.27
N ILE A 183 -3.20 9.95 -15.86
CA ILE A 183 -4.38 10.51 -15.19
C ILE A 183 -3.99 11.22 -13.88
N ARG A 184 -3.10 10.62 -13.09
CA ARG A 184 -2.67 11.22 -11.82
C ARG A 184 -1.85 12.49 -12.02
N ARG A 185 -0.97 12.53 -13.04
CA ARG A 185 -0.20 13.74 -13.41
C ARG A 185 -1.12 14.87 -13.85
N SER A 186 -2.12 14.59 -14.68
CA SER A 186 -3.07 15.62 -15.13
C SER A 186 -3.88 16.24 -13.98
N LYS A 187 -3.97 15.53 -12.84
CA LYS A 187 -4.67 15.98 -11.62
C LYS A 187 -3.71 16.51 -10.54
N GLY A 188 -2.42 16.67 -10.82
CA GLY A 188 -1.43 17.09 -9.83
C GLY A 188 -1.21 16.11 -8.68
N MET A 189 -1.48 14.80 -8.88
CA MET A 189 -1.44 13.78 -7.83
C MET A 189 -0.14 12.95 -7.82
N VAL A 190 0.81 13.28 -8.68
CA VAL A 190 2.14 12.63 -8.71
C VAL A 190 3.16 13.65 -8.23
N TYR A 191 3.97 13.22 -7.27
CA TYR A 191 5.06 14.07 -6.78
C TYR A 191 6.04 14.37 -7.91
N ASN A 192 6.30 15.65 -8.15
CA ASN A 192 7.31 16.13 -9.07
C ASN A 192 8.40 16.85 -8.27
N PRO A 193 9.65 16.37 -8.28
CA PRO A 193 10.75 17.01 -7.54
C PRO A 193 11.05 18.45 -7.99
N ALA A 194 10.59 18.84 -9.20
CA ALA A 194 10.76 20.18 -9.72
C ALA A 194 9.67 21.17 -9.25
N ASP A 195 8.58 20.67 -8.68
CA ASP A 195 7.53 21.50 -8.07
C ASP A 195 7.94 21.86 -6.63
N HIS A 196 8.90 22.76 -6.52
CA HIS A 196 9.26 23.38 -5.24
C HIS A 196 8.52 24.71 -5.13
N ASP A 197 7.57 24.76 -4.24
CA ASP A 197 7.07 26.00 -3.64
C ASP A 197 7.83 26.30 -2.34
#